data_191d624db2e07111b8820f1287133a94
#
_entry.id   191d624db2e07111b8820f1287133a94
#
_cell.length_a   1.000
_cell.length_b   1.000
_cell.length_c   1.000
_cell.angle_alpha   90.00
_cell.angle_beta   90.00
_cell.angle_gamma   90.00
#
_symmetry.space_group_name_H-M   'P 1'
#
loop_
_entity.id
_entity.type
_entity.pdbx_description
1 polymer ?
#
loop_
_entity_poly.entity_id
_entity_poly.type
_entity_poly.pdbx_seq_one_letter_code
_entity_poly.pdbx_strand_id
1 'polypeptide(L)'
;GKFLAAQALVLLALVLTLPLAISVSFMGSLDWGPVIGGYAATLCLAAAYLAIGLFVSAQTDNAVVSLIVTVVLASLFYLIGSDMLMALVGRDFAALLAAIGSGARFDSIVRGVLDLRDIYYYLSLTGVFLALNVLQLHRLRWAGNTSGAAHRATIGVAVLAVANLLIANFWLAPVSEARADLTASGRYSL
;
A
#
# COMPACT_ATOMS: atom_id res chain seq x y z
N GLY A 1 -0.84 -17.07 7.83
CA GLY A 1 -1.32 -18.01 6.81
C GLY A 1 -2.07 -17.35 5.66
N LYS A 2 -3.30 -16.84 5.88
CA LYS A 2 -4.21 -16.37 4.80
C LYS A 2 -3.60 -15.20 4.00
N PHE A 3 -2.97 -14.23 4.65
CA PHE A 3 -2.29 -13.12 3.98
C PHE A 3 -1.20 -13.60 3.02
N LEU A 4 -0.31 -14.46 3.50
CA LEU A 4 0.79 -14.98 2.67
C LEU A 4 0.29 -15.82 1.49
N ALA A 5 -0.79 -16.61 1.70
CA ALA A 5 -1.39 -17.37 0.62
C ALA A 5 -1.98 -16.46 -0.48
N ALA A 6 -2.69 -15.40 -0.08
CA ALA A 6 -3.24 -14.44 -1.02
C ALA A 6 -2.13 -13.64 -1.75
N GLN A 7 -1.09 -13.23 -1.03
CA GLN A 7 0.06 -12.57 -1.63
C GLN A 7 0.84 -13.48 -2.60
N ALA A 8 0.96 -14.76 -2.28
CA ALA A 8 1.56 -15.75 -3.18
C ALA A 8 0.75 -15.94 -4.46
N LEU A 9 -0.59 -15.88 -4.40
CA LEU A 9 -1.45 -15.92 -5.59
C LEU A 9 -1.22 -14.67 -6.47
N VAL A 10 -1.10 -13.49 -5.88
CA VAL A 10 -0.77 -12.26 -6.63
C VAL A 10 0.60 -12.39 -7.28
N LEU A 11 1.60 -12.88 -6.55
CA LEU A 11 2.94 -13.09 -7.10
C LEU A 11 2.90 -14.09 -8.27
N LEU A 12 2.17 -15.20 -8.11
CA LEU A 12 2.01 -16.20 -9.18
C LEU A 12 1.34 -15.59 -10.41
N ALA A 13 0.28 -14.79 -10.22
CA ALA A 13 -0.39 -14.10 -11.32
C ALA A 13 0.57 -13.15 -12.05
N LEU A 14 1.39 -12.38 -11.31
CA LEU A 14 2.39 -11.50 -11.91
C LEU A 14 3.46 -12.28 -12.67
N VAL A 15 3.95 -13.40 -12.12
CA VAL A 15 4.91 -14.26 -12.82
C VAL A 15 4.33 -14.79 -14.14
N LEU A 16 3.05 -15.14 -14.18
CA LEU A 16 2.36 -15.57 -15.38
C LEU A 16 2.24 -14.47 -16.46
N THR A 17 2.37 -13.20 -16.10
CA THR A 17 2.39 -12.08 -17.05
C THR A 17 3.80 -11.78 -17.60
N LEU A 18 4.87 -12.31 -17.00
CA LEU A 18 6.26 -12.09 -17.48
C LEU A 18 6.49 -12.47 -18.96
N PRO A 19 5.93 -13.57 -19.47
CA PRO A 19 6.09 -13.91 -20.90
C PRO A 19 5.63 -12.80 -21.84
N LEU A 20 4.62 -12.00 -21.43
CA LEU A 20 4.16 -10.86 -22.21
C LEU A 20 5.26 -9.78 -22.30
N ALA A 21 5.87 -9.40 -21.18
CA ALA A 21 6.94 -8.42 -21.16
C ALA A 21 8.16 -8.89 -21.95
N ILE A 22 8.50 -10.17 -21.85
CA ILE A 22 9.57 -10.81 -22.61
C ILE A 22 9.26 -10.76 -24.11
N SER A 23 8.04 -11.10 -24.51
CA SER A 23 7.62 -11.09 -25.92
C SER A 23 7.72 -9.68 -26.53
N VAL A 24 7.31 -8.66 -25.78
CA VAL A 24 7.43 -7.26 -26.23
C VAL A 24 8.88 -6.83 -26.35
N SER A 25 9.78 -7.31 -25.47
CA SER A 25 11.21 -7.00 -25.55
C SER A 25 11.89 -7.55 -26.81
N PHE A 26 11.37 -8.62 -27.41
CA PHE A 26 11.84 -9.13 -28.69
C PHE A 26 11.35 -8.32 -29.91
N MET A 27 10.28 -7.55 -29.74
CA MET A 27 9.69 -6.75 -30.82
C MET A 27 10.29 -5.34 -30.91
N GLY A 28 10.98 -4.87 -29.86
CA GLY A 28 11.59 -3.54 -29.82
C GLY A 28 12.40 -3.28 -28.55
N SER A 29 12.95 -2.06 -28.43
CA SER A 29 13.69 -1.63 -27.24
C SER A 29 12.71 -1.36 -26.08
N LEU A 30 12.51 -2.35 -25.23
CA LEU A 30 11.71 -2.21 -24.00
C LEU A 30 12.56 -1.60 -22.89
N ASP A 31 12.07 -0.53 -22.28
CA ASP A 31 12.64 -0.03 -21.02
C ASP A 31 12.17 -0.93 -19.86
N TRP A 32 13.10 -1.67 -19.28
CA TRP A 32 12.83 -2.59 -18.18
C TRP A 32 12.58 -1.89 -16.85
N GLY A 33 12.98 -0.62 -16.70
CA GLY A 33 12.77 0.16 -15.48
C GLY A 33 11.29 0.26 -15.10
N PRO A 34 10.41 0.80 -15.97
CA PRO A 34 8.97 0.84 -15.73
C PRO A 34 8.33 -0.55 -15.57
N VAL A 35 8.84 -1.59 -16.25
CA VAL A 35 8.32 -2.95 -16.10
C VAL A 35 8.57 -3.46 -14.69
N ILE A 36 9.82 -3.42 -14.23
CA ILE A 36 10.20 -3.88 -12.88
C ILE A 36 9.49 -3.01 -11.82
N GLY A 37 9.45 -1.69 -12.03
CA GLY A 37 8.72 -0.76 -11.19
C GLY A 37 7.25 -1.11 -11.07
N GLY A 38 6.59 -1.40 -12.20
CA GLY A 38 5.18 -1.81 -12.23
C GLY A 38 4.90 -3.09 -11.45
N TYR A 39 5.76 -4.11 -11.58
CA TYR A 39 5.65 -5.35 -10.80
C TYR A 39 5.84 -5.10 -9.29
N ALA A 40 6.86 -4.31 -8.92
CA ALA A 40 7.11 -3.94 -7.53
C ALA A 40 5.95 -3.13 -6.93
N ALA A 41 5.46 -2.12 -7.66
CA ALA A 41 4.31 -1.31 -7.27
C ALA A 41 3.07 -2.16 -7.03
N THR A 42 2.77 -3.08 -7.96
CA THR A 42 1.61 -3.97 -7.86
C THR A 42 1.70 -4.88 -6.66
N LEU A 43 2.88 -5.46 -6.36
CA LEU A 43 3.09 -6.30 -5.18
C LEU A 43 2.90 -5.51 -3.88
N CYS A 44 3.43 -4.30 -3.80
CA CYS A 44 3.30 -3.44 -2.64
C CYS A 44 1.84 -3.00 -2.43
N LEU A 45 1.17 -2.56 -3.49
CA LEU A 45 -0.23 -2.16 -3.45
C LEU A 45 -1.15 -3.33 -3.06
N ALA A 46 -0.93 -4.50 -3.66
CA ALA A 46 -1.68 -5.71 -3.34
C ALA A 46 -1.50 -6.11 -1.87
N ALA A 47 -0.28 -6.05 -1.32
CA ALA A 47 -0.02 -6.34 0.08
C ALA A 47 -0.85 -5.42 1.00
N ALA A 48 -0.84 -4.10 0.73
CA ALA A 48 -1.60 -3.14 1.52
C ALA A 48 -3.11 -3.40 1.43
N TYR A 49 -3.64 -3.62 0.23
CA TYR A 49 -5.08 -3.79 0.03
C TYR A 49 -5.58 -5.16 0.53
N LEU A 50 -4.77 -6.21 0.43
CA LEU A 50 -5.05 -7.50 1.08
C LEU A 50 -5.08 -7.37 2.61
N ALA A 51 -4.19 -6.58 3.19
CA ALA A 51 -4.21 -6.33 4.64
C ALA A 51 -5.47 -5.58 5.07
N ILE A 52 -5.89 -4.55 4.31
CA ILE A 52 -7.16 -3.84 4.52
C ILE A 52 -8.34 -4.81 4.43
N GLY A 53 -8.39 -5.65 3.38
CA GLY A 53 -9.46 -6.62 3.18
C GLY A 53 -9.56 -7.65 4.29
N LEU A 54 -8.43 -8.14 4.79
CA LEU A 54 -8.39 -9.06 5.93
C LEU A 54 -8.89 -8.40 7.21
N PHE A 55 -8.54 -7.13 7.45
CA PHE A 55 -9.03 -6.37 8.60
C PHE A 55 -10.54 -6.16 8.53
N VAL A 56 -11.07 -5.75 7.39
CA VAL A 56 -12.51 -5.56 7.17
C VAL A 56 -13.26 -6.90 7.30
N SER A 57 -12.71 -7.97 6.73
CA SER A 57 -13.29 -9.32 6.83
C SER A 57 -13.33 -9.85 8.26
N ALA A 58 -12.46 -9.39 9.14
CA ALA A 58 -12.51 -9.75 10.56
C ALA A 58 -13.60 -8.99 11.36
N GLN A 59 -14.23 -8.00 10.75
CA GLN A 59 -15.25 -7.16 11.41
C GLN A 59 -16.70 -7.51 11.04
N THR A 60 -16.91 -8.31 10.01
CA THR A 60 -18.24 -8.68 9.53
C THR A 60 -18.29 -10.15 9.11
N ASP A 61 -19.40 -10.79 9.41
CA ASP A 61 -19.66 -12.18 9.00
C ASP A 61 -20.21 -12.28 7.57
N ASN A 62 -20.58 -11.14 6.98
CA ASN A 62 -21.11 -11.10 5.62
C ASN A 62 -20.00 -10.81 4.61
N ALA A 63 -19.68 -11.78 3.77
CA ALA A 63 -18.63 -11.68 2.76
C ALA A 63 -18.89 -10.57 1.72
N VAL A 64 -20.14 -10.33 1.35
CA VAL A 64 -20.51 -9.29 0.37
C VAL A 64 -20.29 -7.89 0.96
N VAL A 65 -20.70 -7.68 2.22
CA VAL A 65 -20.47 -6.41 2.92
C VAL A 65 -18.98 -6.17 3.09
N SER A 66 -18.23 -7.20 3.48
CA SER A 66 -16.77 -7.12 3.59
C SER A 66 -16.12 -6.70 2.29
N LEU A 67 -16.52 -7.30 1.17
CA LEU A 67 -16.00 -6.96 -0.15
C LEU A 67 -16.29 -5.51 -0.51
N ILE A 68 -17.55 -5.06 -0.37
CA ILE A 68 -17.95 -3.69 -0.70
C ILE A 68 -17.16 -2.68 0.14
N VAL A 69 -17.10 -2.88 1.45
CA VAL A 69 -16.36 -1.96 2.35
C VAL A 69 -14.87 -1.95 2.02
N THR A 70 -14.29 -3.10 1.71
CA THR A 70 -12.87 -3.20 1.32
C THR A 70 -12.61 -2.43 0.03
N VAL A 71 -13.45 -2.60 -0.98
CA VAL A 71 -13.32 -1.89 -2.28
C VAL A 71 -13.45 -0.39 -2.07
N VAL A 72 -14.42 0.07 -1.29
CA VAL A 72 -14.61 1.49 -0.98
C VAL A 72 -13.38 2.06 -0.27
N LEU A 73 -12.88 1.39 0.78
CA LEU A 73 -11.69 1.85 1.51
C LEU A 73 -10.44 1.86 0.63
N ALA A 74 -10.20 0.80 -0.15
CA ALA A 74 -9.08 0.72 -1.06
C ALA A 74 -9.13 1.82 -2.12
N SER A 75 -10.32 2.05 -2.70
CA SER A 75 -10.55 3.13 -3.68
C SER A 75 -10.31 4.51 -3.06
N LEU A 76 -10.75 4.74 -1.83
CA LEU A 76 -10.50 6.00 -1.12
C LEU A 76 -9.00 6.23 -0.93
N PHE A 77 -8.24 5.23 -0.47
CA PHE A 77 -6.79 5.35 -0.32
C PHE A 77 -6.09 5.63 -1.65
N TYR A 78 -6.57 5.03 -2.74
CA TYR A 78 -6.03 5.27 -4.07
C TYR A 78 -6.36 6.68 -4.56
N LEU A 79 -7.63 7.07 -4.50
CA LEU A 79 -8.12 8.37 -5.02
C LEU A 79 -7.56 9.56 -4.24
N ILE A 80 -7.40 9.44 -2.90
CA ILE A 80 -6.86 10.53 -2.07
C ILE A 80 -5.50 11.01 -2.58
N GLY A 81 -4.66 10.11 -3.08
CA GLY A 81 -3.35 10.45 -3.65
C GLY A 81 -3.33 10.69 -5.16
N SER A 82 -4.48 10.68 -5.85
CA SER A 82 -4.52 10.85 -7.29
C SER A 82 -4.39 12.31 -7.72
N ASP A 83 -3.71 12.56 -8.84
CA ASP A 83 -3.56 13.90 -9.42
C ASP A 83 -4.90 14.60 -9.67
N MET A 84 -5.95 13.82 -9.98
CA MET A 84 -7.28 14.34 -10.21
C MET A 84 -7.88 15.00 -8.95
N LEU A 85 -7.72 14.38 -7.80
CA LEU A 85 -8.22 14.92 -6.54
C LEU A 85 -7.34 16.09 -6.05
N MET A 86 -6.02 15.98 -6.24
CA MET A 86 -5.08 17.04 -5.89
C MET A 86 -5.32 18.33 -6.69
N ALA A 87 -5.79 18.22 -7.94
CA ALA A 87 -6.12 19.38 -8.77
C ALA A 87 -7.38 20.13 -8.28
N LEU A 88 -8.30 19.44 -7.59
CA LEU A 88 -9.54 20.02 -7.06
C LEU A 88 -9.35 20.67 -5.66
N VAL A 89 -8.30 20.27 -4.95
CA VAL A 89 -8.04 20.71 -3.58
C VAL A 89 -6.86 21.68 -3.59
N GLY A 90 -6.95 22.78 -2.84
CA GLY A 90 -5.89 23.79 -2.79
C GLY A 90 -4.52 23.21 -2.39
N ARG A 91 -3.44 23.88 -2.78
CA ARG A 91 -2.05 23.41 -2.67
C ARG A 91 -1.63 22.97 -1.25
N ASP A 92 -2.18 23.62 -0.22
CA ASP A 92 -1.83 23.30 1.17
C ASP A 92 -2.38 21.94 1.62
N PHE A 93 -3.57 21.56 1.14
CA PHE A 93 -4.18 20.27 1.41
C PHE A 93 -3.67 19.16 0.49
N ALA A 94 -3.24 19.50 -0.72
CA ALA A 94 -2.70 18.54 -1.69
C ALA A 94 -1.48 17.79 -1.13
N ALA A 95 -0.59 18.49 -0.40
CA ALA A 95 0.58 17.86 0.23
C ALA A 95 0.21 16.83 1.30
N LEU A 96 -0.81 17.12 2.11
CA LEU A 96 -1.33 16.17 3.12
C LEU A 96 -2.01 14.98 2.47
N LEU A 97 -2.81 15.21 1.43
CA LEU A 97 -3.49 14.15 0.70
C LEU A 97 -2.48 13.23 -0.03
N ALA A 98 -1.45 13.79 -0.64
CA ALA A 98 -0.37 13.03 -1.26
C ALA A 98 0.44 12.20 -0.25
N ALA A 99 0.55 12.68 1.02
CA ALA A 99 1.22 11.94 2.07
C ALA A 99 0.43 10.70 2.53
N ILE A 100 -0.90 10.75 2.50
CA ILE A 100 -1.80 9.69 2.98
C ILE A 100 -2.20 8.73 1.85
N GLY A 101 -2.33 9.26 0.61
CA GLY A 101 -2.82 8.51 -0.53
C GLY A 101 -1.79 7.54 -1.13
N SER A 102 -2.27 6.41 -1.62
CA SER A 102 -1.44 5.40 -2.28
C SER A 102 -1.26 5.64 -3.78
N GLY A 103 -2.16 6.40 -4.43
CA GLY A 103 -2.17 6.58 -5.88
C GLY A 103 -0.92 7.28 -6.43
N ALA A 104 -0.56 8.44 -5.88
CA ALA A 104 0.63 9.18 -6.34
C ALA A 104 1.93 8.38 -6.20
N ARG A 105 2.02 7.55 -5.14
CA ARG A 105 3.19 6.69 -4.89
C ARG A 105 3.24 5.52 -5.87
N PHE A 106 2.09 4.95 -6.18
CA PHE A 106 1.96 3.91 -7.20
C PHE A 106 2.45 4.43 -8.55
N ASP A 107 1.99 5.60 -8.97
CA ASP A 107 2.37 6.23 -10.23
C ASP A 107 3.88 6.56 -10.29
N SER A 108 4.49 6.95 -9.16
CA SER A 108 5.93 7.16 -9.06
C SER A 108 6.72 5.88 -9.34
N ILE A 109 6.36 4.77 -8.66
CA ILE A 109 7.05 3.49 -8.81
C ILE A 109 6.86 2.91 -10.21
N VAL A 110 5.67 3.01 -10.79
CA VAL A 110 5.36 2.52 -12.15
C VAL A 110 6.19 3.23 -13.21
N ARG A 111 6.57 4.49 -12.99
CA ARG A 111 7.49 5.21 -13.90
C ARG A 111 8.94 4.71 -13.84
N GLY A 112 9.22 3.72 -12.99
CA GLY A 112 10.56 3.15 -12.82
C GLY A 112 11.42 3.85 -11.77
N VAL A 113 10.84 4.74 -10.97
CA VAL A 113 11.52 5.43 -9.88
C VAL A 113 11.16 4.74 -8.57
N LEU A 114 12.09 3.95 -8.02
CA LEU A 114 11.94 3.33 -6.71
C LEU A 114 12.46 4.28 -5.64
N ASP A 115 11.54 4.88 -4.89
CA ASP A 115 11.86 5.65 -3.69
C ASP A 115 11.67 4.75 -2.46
N LEU A 116 12.66 4.70 -1.58
CA LEU A 116 12.59 3.95 -0.31
C LEU A 116 11.38 4.40 0.52
N ARG A 117 11.01 5.67 0.42
CA ARG A 117 9.82 6.26 1.06
C ARG A 117 8.53 5.60 0.61
N ASP A 118 8.37 5.32 -0.68
CA ASP A 118 7.16 4.73 -1.22
C ASP A 118 7.02 3.26 -0.80
N ILE A 119 8.14 2.51 -0.81
CA ILE A 119 8.17 1.14 -0.32
C ILE A 119 7.85 1.10 1.18
N TYR A 120 8.46 1.99 1.98
CA TYR A 120 8.19 2.07 3.41
C TYR A 120 6.73 2.40 3.71
N TYR A 121 6.11 3.30 2.94
CA TYR A 121 4.69 3.63 3.07
C TYR A 121 3.82 2.38 2.92
N TYR A 122 4.01 1.59 1.85
CA TYR A 122 3.22 0.37 1.63
C TYR A 122 3.48 -0.69 2.70
N LEU A 123 4.72 -0.85 3.14
CA LEU A 123 5.05 -1.78 4.23
C LEU A 123 4.43 -1.34 5.55
N SER A 124 4.48 -0.06 5.88
CA SER A 124 3.86 0.48 7.09
C SER A 124 2.34 0.33 7.04
N LEU A 125 1.70 0.66 5.91
CA LEU A 125 0.26 0.49 5.72
C LEU A 125 -0.16 -0.98 5.88
N THR A 126 0.56 -1.90 5.26
CA THR A 126 0.37 -3.35 5.39
C THR A 126 0.51 -3.79 6.85
N GLY A 127 1.58 -3.39 7.51
CA GLY A 127 1.86 -3.75 8.91
C GLY A 127 0.79 -3.26 9.87
N VAL A 128 0.33 -2.03 9.68
CA VAL A 128 -0.76 -1.42 10.45
C VAL A 128 -2.04 -2.23 10.37
N PHE A 129 -2.52 -2.50 9.15
CA PHE A 129 -3.79 -3.24 8.98
C PHE A 129 -3.67 -4.69 9.41
N LEU A 130 -2.51 -5.34 9.25
CA LEU A 130 -2.27 -6.67 9.80
C LEU A 130 -2.25 -6.66 11.33
N ALA A 131 -1.63 -5.67 11.97
CA ALA A 131 -1.65 -5.53 13.42
C ALA A 131 -3.06 -5.30 13.95
N LEU A 132 -3.84 -4.44 13.30
CA LEU A 132 -5.25 -4.23 13.63
C LEU A 132 -6.09 -5.50 13.44
N ASN A 133 -5.81 -6.28 12.38
CA ASN A 133 -6.46 -7.56 12.15
C ASN A 133 -6.16 -8.55 13.28
N VAL A 134 -4.91 -8.68 13.71
CA VAL A 134 -4.51 -9.54 14.82
C VAL A 134 -5.20 -9.11 16.11
N LEU A 135 -5.24 -7.82 16.41
CA LEU A 135 -5.92 -7.30 17.59
C LEU A 135 -7.42 -7.59 17.57
N GLN A 136 -8.07 -7.45 16.41
CA GLN A 136 -9.49 -7.76 16.26
C GLN A 136 -9.77 -9.25 16.49
N LEU A 137 -8.93 -10.13 15.94
CA LEU A 137 -9.05 -11.58 16.17
C LEU A 137 -8.84 -11.94 17.64
N HIS A 138 -7.91 -11.29 18.33
CA HIS A 138 -7.75 -11.47 19.78
C HIS A 138 -8.99 -11.03 20.56
N ARG A 139 -9.58 -9.88 20.20
CA ARG A 139 -10.83 -9.40 20.82
C ARG A 139 -11.97 -10.42 20.68
N LEU A 140 -12.15 -10.99 19.50
CA LEU A 140 -13.19 -12.01 19.25
C LEU A 140 -12.94 -13.29 20.05
N ARG A 141 -11.69 -13.69 20.25
CA ARG A 141 -11.34 -14.86 21.07
C ARG A 141 -11.53 -14.65 22.57
N TRP A 142 -11.50 -13.41 23.05
CA TRP A 142 -11.56 -13.05 24.48
C TRP A 142 -12.87 -12.35 24.86
N ALA A 143 -13.91 -12.45 24.03
CA ALA A 143 -15.20 -11.76 24.20
C ALA A 143 -15.94 -12.09 25.52
N GLY A 144 -15.43 -13.04 26.30
CA GLY A 144 -15.95 -13.35 27.64
C GLY A 144 -15.35 -12.53 28.80
N ASN A 145 -14.29 -11.75 28.56
CA ASN A 145 -13.62 -10.99 29.64
C ASN A 145 -13.15 -9.62 29.09
N THR A 146 -14.11 -8.72 28.92
CA THR A 146 -13.86 -7.36 28.43
C THR A 146 -13.16 -6.52 29.51
N SER A 147 -11.87 -6.69 29.68
CA SER A 147 -11.06 -5.75 30.47
C SER A 147 -10.81 -4.49 29.63
N GLY A 148 -10.99 -3.31 30.21
CA GLY A 148 -10.67 -2.03 29.57
C GLY A 148 -9.23 -1.91 29.06
N ALA A 149 -8.36 -2.86 29.41
CA ALA A 149 -7.00 -3.00 28.91
C ALA A 149 -6.96 -3.35 27.41
N ALA A 150 -7.83 -4.26 26.92
CA ALA A 150 -7.89 -4.62 25.51
C ALA A 150 -8.34 -3.47 24.61
N HIS A 151 -9.30 -2.65 25.10
CA HIS A 151 -9.75 -1.47 24.37
C HIS A 151 -8.64 -0.40 24.27
N ARG A 152 -7.91 -0.16 25.36
CA ARG A 152 -6.77 0.77 25.38
C ARG A 152 -5.64 0.29 24.48
N ALA A 153 -5.34 -1.01 24.45
CA ALA A 153 -4.35 -1.58 23.55
C ALA A 153 -4.70 -1.37 22.07
N THR A 154 -5.97 -1.53 21.70
CA THR A 154 -6.42 -1.30 20.30
C THR A 154 -6.30 0.16 19.90
N ILE A 155 -6.70 1.08 20.77
CA ILE A 155 -6.53 2.52 20.52
C ILE A 155 -5.04 2.85 20.45
N GLY A 156 -4.22 2.32 21.35
CA GLY A 156 -2.77 2.53 21.35
C GLY A 156 -2.11 2.07 20.04
N VAL A 157 -2.47 0.89 19.55
CA VAL A 157 -1.94 0.40 18.26
C VAL A 157 -2.43 1.24 17.09
N ALA A 158 -3.71 1.66 17.08
CA ALA A 158 -4.22 2.54 16.03
C ALA A 158 -3.50 3.91 16.03
N VAL A 159 -3.28 4.50 17.21
CA VAL A 159 -2.54 5.76 17.36
C VAL A 159 -1.09 5.60 16.92
N LEU A 160 -0.40 4.54 17.37
CA LEU A 160 0.97 4.23 16.95
C LEU A 160 1.07 4.00 15.43
N ALA A 161 0.06 3.37 14.85
CA ALA A 161 -0.02 3.12 13.44
C ALA A 161 -0.15 4.41 12.62
N VAL A 162 -1.05 5.29 13.01
CA VAL A 162 -1.22 6.62 12.40
C VAL A 162 0.03 7.46 12.62
N ALA A 163 0.58 7.47 13.83
CA ALA A 163 1.82 8.17 14.14
C ALA A 163 2.99 7.66 13.28
N ASN A 164 3.12 6.35 13.11
CA ASN A 164 4.15 5.74 12.25
C ASN A 164 4.00 6.21 10.79
N LEU A 165 2.78 6.18 10.23
CA LEU A 165 2.51 6.67 8.87
C LEU A 165 2.87 8.15 8.72
N LEU A 166 2.51 8.99 9.70
CA LEU A 166 2.80 10.42 9.66
C LEU A 166 4.31 10.69 9.82
N ILE A 167 4.95 10.12 10.85
CA ILE A 167 6.37 10.32 11.14
C ILE A 167 7.23 9.83 9.96
N ALA A 168 6.94 8.66 9.42
CA ALA A 168 7.68 8.14 8.29
C ALA A 168 7.56 9.01 7.04
N ASN A 169 6.37 9.55 6.76
CA ASN A 169 6.19 10.45 5.64
C ASN A 169 6.90 11.80 5.83
N PHE A 170 6.91 12.35 7.05
CA PHE A 170 7.58 13.62 7.33
C PHE A 170 9.08 13.46 7.53
N TRP A 171 9.52 12.38 8.18
CA TRP A 171 10.93 12.17 8.51
C TRP A 171 11.75 11.63 7.32
N LEU A 172 11.15 10.83 6.45
CA LEU A 172 11.77 10.35 5.21
C LEU A 172 11.68 11.37 4.06
N ALA A 173 10.92 12.45 4.22
CA ALA A 173 10.83 13.50 3.20
C ALA A 173 12.20 14.13 2.83
N PRO A 174 13.12 14.42 3.78
CA PRO A 174 14.43 15.00 3.45
C PRO A 174 15.47 13.94 3.02
N VAL A 175 15.22 12.64 3.17
CA VAL A 175 16.17 11.58 2.77
C VAL A 175 15.92 11.22 1.29
N SER A 176 16.00 12.23 0.42
CA SER A 176 15.84 12.07 -1.03
C SER A 176 17.01 11.34 -1.72
N GLU A 177 18.07 11.01 -0.98
CA GLU A 177 19.28 10.36 -1.53
C GLU A 177 19.10 8.84 -1.79
N ALA A 178 18.05 8.22 -1.27
CA ALA A 178 17.77 6.78 -1.46
C ALA A 178 16.79 6.52 -2.63
N ARG A 179 16.97 7.26 -3.72
CA ARG A 179 16.16 7.12 -4.94
C ARG A 179 16.92 6.28 -5.96
N ALA A 180 16.35 5.17 -6.37
CA ALA A 180 16.88 4.32 -7.43
C ALA A 180 16.10 4.57 -8.73
N ASP A 181 16.76 5.14 -9.72
CA ASP A 181 16.23 5.27 -11.08
C ASP A 181 16.58 3.99 -11.86
N LEU A 182 15.55 3.22 -12.18
CA LEU A 182 15.67 1.98 -12.95
C LEU A 182 15.50 2.21 -14.45
N THR A 183 15.23 3.43 -14.89
CA THR A 183 15.01 3.73 -16.32
C THR A 183 16.32 3.68 -17.09
N ALA A 184 16.32 3.07 -18.27
CA ALA A 184 17.50 2.97 -19.14
C ALA A 184 18.01 4.35 -19.61
N SER A 185 17.18 5.39 -19.52
CA SER A 185 17.51 6.75 -19.96
C SER A 185 18.06 7.63 -18.85
N GLY A 186 18.08 7.19 -17.59
CA GLY A 186 18.49 7.99 -16.43
C GLY A 186 17.72 9.32 -16.30
N ARG A 187 16.50 9.41 -16.83
CA ARG A 187 15.74 10.67 -16.95
C ARG A 187 15.37 11.29 -15.60
N TYR A 188 15.42 10.51 -14.55
CA TYR A 188 15.01 10.93 -13.21
C TYR A 188 16.14 10.84 -12.18
N SER A 189 17.38 10.53 -12.62
CA SER A 189 18.56 10.64 -11.77
C SER A 189 18.92 12.12 -11.65
N LEU A 190 18.75 12.67 -10.46
CA LEU A 190 19.33 13.96 -10.04
C LEU A 190 20.45 13.69 -9.08
#